data_363f65548895992f50d2803bb7746d58
#
_entry.id   363f65548895992f50d2803bb7746d58
#
_cell.length_a   1.000
_cell.length_b   1.000
_cell.length_c   1.000
_cell.angle_alpha   90.00
_cell.angle_beta   90.00
_cell.angle_gamma   90.00
#
_symmetry.space_group_name_H-M   'P 1'
#
loop_
_entity.id
_entity.type
_entity.pdbx_description
1 polymer ?
#
loop_
_entity_poly.entity_id
_entity_poly.type
_entity_poly.pdbx_seq_one_letter_code
_entity_poly.pdbx_strand_id
1 'polypeptide(L)'
;MKTFSELKRNAKRGGKGLPSLKMAMVGDVATQLLCTALKGEGVERGYDLDVFEGEFGQVEHLFLSPDSELYTYNPDFIVIFQSTIKLLEKHSLLDTDKQATLADDRIDFLTSICENPQLKDKRIICFNYPEIEDTVFGSYSNKVESSFTFQVRKLNYELMNLSAKHGNLFVCDLSAIQNKMGRDHIFASNIYVSTEMVLNLDALPVVASRTMDIVCAAKGQFKKCLICDLDNTLWGGVIGDDGMEGIQLGHGLGIGKAFTELQEWVRKLKQRGIIICIASKNDENIAKEPFLPQFGIVQATNPSCLLYFP
;
A
#
# COMPACT_ATOMS: atom_id res chain seq x y z
N MET A 1 -10.13 -11.80 0.40
CA MET A 1 -8.95 -11.72 -0.49
C MET A 1 -8.84 -13.06 -1.21
N LYS A 2 -8.53 -13.05 -2.50
CA LYS A 2 -8.31 -14.28 -3.28
C LYS A 2 -7.01 -14.95 -2.85
N THR A 3 -6.95 -16.28 -2.97
CA THR A 3 -5.72 -17.05 -2.79
C THR A 3 -4.83 -16.94 -4.04
N PHE A 4 -3.55 -17.27 -3.93
CA PHE A 4 -2.66 -17.30 -5.10
C PHE A 4 -3.16 -18.23 -6.20
N SER A 5 -3.72 -19.39 -5.83
CA SER A 5 -4.29 -20.35 -6.80
C SER A 5 -5.48 -19.77 -7.58
N GLU A 6 -6.32 -18.96 -6.93
CA GLU A 6 -7.42 -18.26 -7.60
C GLU A 6 -6.91 -17.18 -8.53
N LEU A 7 -5.94 -16.36 -8.09
CA LEU A 7 -5.31 -15.34 -8.95
C LEU A 7 -4.60 -15.97 -10.15
N LYS A 8 -3.89 -17.07 -9.96
CA LYS A 8 -3.25 -17.84 -11.06
C LYS A 8 -4.29 -18.31 -12.07
N ARG A 9 -5.47 -18.77 -11.62
CA ARG A 9 -6.57 -19.16 -12.50
C ARG A 9 -7.12 -17.96 -13.28
N ASN A 10 -7.30 -16.81 -12.62
CA ASN A 10 -7.74 -15.57 -13.27
C ASN A 10 -6.72 -15.10 -14.31
N ALA A 11 -5.43 -15.10 -13.98
CA ALA A 11 -4.37 -14.75 -14.91
C ALA A 11 -4.38 -15.64 -16.18
N LYS A 12 -4.63 -16.97 -16.02
CA LYS A 12 -4.76 -17.88 -17.15
C LYS A 12 -5.99 -17.64 -18.02
N ARG A 13 -7.11 -17.25 -17.39
CA ARG A 13 -8.34 -16.90 -18.10
C ARG A 13 -8.18 -15.62 -18.90
N GLY A 14 -7.32 -14.71 -18.45
CA GLY A 14 -7.09 -13.39 -19.00
C GLY A 14 -8.29 -12.44 -18.81
N GLY A 15 -8.06 -11.21 -19.18
CA GLY A 15 -9.04 -10.11 -19.09
C GLY A 15 -9.72 -9.80 -20.41
N LYS A 16 -10.16 -10.79 -21.20
CA LYS A 16 -10.76 -10.57 -22.52
C LYS A 16 -11.89 -9.54 -22.44
N GLY A 17 -11.73 -8.43 -23.19
CA GLY A 17 -12.67 -7.32 -23.22
C GLY A 17 -12.48 -6.27 -22.11
N LEU A 18 -11.53 -6.46 -21.20
CA LEU A 18 -11.14 -5.45 -20.23
C LEU A 18 -10.14 -4.45 -20.83
N PRO A 19 -10.09 -3.22 -20.29
CA PRO A 19 -9.04 -2.26 -20.64
C PRO A 19 -7.64 -2.85 -20.40
N SER A 20 -6.78 -2.76 -21.43
CA SER A 20 -5.39 -3.20 -21.32
C SER A 20 -4.55 -2.15 -20.60
N LEU A 21 -3.61 -2.63 -19.76
CA LEU A 21 -2.60 -1.82 -19.07
C LEU A 21 -1.24 -2.50 -19.23
N LYS A 22 -0.24 -1.74 -19.66
CA LYS A 22 1.15 -2.20 -19.75
C LYS A 22 1.88 -1.94 -18.44
N MET A 23 2.43 -3.00 -17.86
CA MET A 23 3.21 -2.93 -16.62
C MET A 23 4.58 -3.56 -16.83
N ALA A 24 5.64 -2.88 -16.44
CA ALA A 24 6.96 -3.47 -16.35
C ALA A 24 7.25 -3.86 -14.90
N MET A 25 7.69 -5.09 -14.66
CA MET A 25 8.23 -5.55 -13.40
C MET A 25 9.75 -5.62 -13.52
N VAL A 26 10.46 -4.85 -12.69
CA VAL A 26 11.91 -4.81 -12.64
C VAL A 26 12.35 -5.19 -11.23
N GLY A 27 13.09 -6.27 -11.08
CA GLY A 27 13.47 -6.79 -9.77
C GLY A 27 14.88 -7.35 -9.71
N ASP A 28 15.38 -7.50 -8.49
CA ASP A 28 16.67 -8.13 -8.18
C ASP A 28 16.56 -9.59 -7.71
N VAL A 29 15.34 -10.12 -7.71
CA VAL A 29 14.97 -11.48 -7.32
C VAL A 29 13.92 -12.06 -8.28
N ALA A 30 13.57 -13.33 -8.14
CA ALA A 30 12.55 -13.98 -8.97
C ALA A 30 11.16 -13.39 -8.74
N THR A 31 10.56 -12.79 -9.77
CA THR A 31 9.26 -12.08 -9.72
C THR A 31 8.13 -12.75 -10.49
N GLN A 32 8.37 -13.90 -11.15
CA GLN A 32 7.41 -14.59 -12.04
C GLN A 32 6.07 -14.87 -11.38
N LEU A 33 6.10 -15.32 -10.11
CA LEU A 33 4.86 -15.61 -9.38
C LEU A 33 4.15 -14.33 -8.93
N LEU A 34 4.88 -13.27 -8.62
CA LEU A 34 4.30 -11.96 -8.33
C LEU A 34 3.65 -11.36 -9.58
N CYS A 35 4.30 -11.46 -10.74
CA CYS A 35 3.71 -11.07 -12.04
C CYS A 35 2.42 -11.84 -12.33
N THR A 36 2.42 -13.16 -12.03
CA THR A 36 1.21 -13.99 -12.15
C THR A 36 0.10 -13.51 -11.22
N ALA A 37 0.42 -13.20 -9.96
CA ALA A 37 -0.54 -12.67 -9.00
C ALA A 37 -1.09 -11.29 -9.42
N LEU A 38 -0.23 -10.41 -9.93
CA LEU A 38 -0.61 -9.09 -10.46
C LEU A 38 -1.56 -9.21 -11.66
N LYS A 39 -1.28 -10.08 -12.62
CA LYS A 39 -2.19 -10.36 -13.75
C LYS A 39 -3.55 -10.83 -13.26
N GLY A 40 -3.58 -11.75 -12.30
CA GLY A 40 -4.82 -12.26 -11.72
C GLY A 40 -5.60 -11.21 -10.93
N GLU A 41 -4.93 -10.38 -10.14
CA GLU A 41 -5.54 -9.28 -9.41
C GLU A 41 -5.99 -8.16 -10.37
N GLY A 42 -5.26 -7.92 -11.46
CA GLY A 42 -5.67 -7.01 -12.53
C GLY A 42 -7.06 -7.36 -13.06
N VAL A 43 -7.30 -8.63 -13.39
CA VAL A 43 -8.61 -9.12 -13.84
C VAL A 43 -9.70 -8.86 -12.79
N GLU A 44 -9.43 -9.10 -11.50
CA GLU A 44 -10.38 -8.79 -10.40
C GLU A 44 -10.68 -7.27 -10.30
N ARG A 45 -9.72 -6.42 -10.66
CA ARG A 45 -9.86 -4.96 -10.67
C ARG A 45 -10.38 -4.38 -11.98
N GLY A 46 -10.70 -5.23 -12.96
CA GLY A 46 -11.26 -4.82 -14.25
C GLY A 46 -10.21 -4.37 -15.26
N TYR A 47 -8.98 -4.90 -15.18
CA TYR A 47 -7.91 -4.64 -16.15
C TYR A 47 -7.31 -5.93 -16.69
N ASP A 48 -6.92 -5.90 -17.97
CA ASP A 48 -6.05 -6.93 -18.56
C ASP A 48 -4.60 -6.42 -18.53
N LEU A 49 -3.78 -6.99 -17.63
CA LEU A 49 -2.40 -6.57 -17.48
C LEU A 49 -1.50 -7.30 -18.48
N ASP A 50 -0.94 -6.55 -19.41
CA ASP A 50 0.25 -6.96 -20.17
C ASP A 50 1.48 -6.64 -19.31
N VAL A 51 2.24 -7.66 -18.92
CA VAL A 51 3.37 -7.52 -18.00
C VAL A 51 4.65 -7.94 -18.69
N PHE A 52 5.53 -6.97 -18.92
CA PHE A 52 6.94 -7.18 -19.22
C PHE A 52 7.67 -7.50 -17.91
N GLU A 53 8.40 -8.57 -17.87
CA GLU A 53 9.25 -8.93 -16.75
C GLU A 53 10.72 -8.79 -17.17
N GLY A 54 11.40 -7.82 -16.56
CA GLY A 54 12.83 -7.62 -16.76
C GLY A 54 13.63 -8.80 -16.20
N GLU A 55 14.74 -9.11 -16.81
CA GLU A 55 15.67 -10.11 -16.27
C GLU A 55 16.17 -9.66 -14.90
N PHE A 56 16.04 -10.53 -13.89
CA PHE A 56 16.43 -10.16 -12.53
C PHE A 56 17.95 -9.97 -12.42
N GLY A 57 18.35 -9.05 -11.51
CA GLY A 57 19.76 -8.67 -11.38
C GLY A 57 20.23 -7.63 -12.39
N GLN A 58 19.41 -7.25 -13.37
CA GLN A 58 19.74 -6.22 -14.37
C GLN A 58 19.01 -4.88 -14.15
N VAL A 59 18.64 -4.58 -12.92
CA VAL A 59 17.86 -3.38 -12.59
C VAL A 59 18.52 -2.11 -13.11
N GLU A 60 19.80 -1.90 -12.78
CA GLU A 60 20.55 -0.72 -13.20
C GLU A 60 20.67 -0.65 -14.72
N HIS A 61 20.95 -1.76 -15.38
CA HIS A 61 21.07 -1.81 -16.85
C HIS A 61 19.78 -1.39 -17.54
N LEU A 62 18.63 -1.90 -17.10
CA LEU A 62 17.33 -1.60 -17.69
C LEU A 62 16.98 -0.11 -17.63
N PHE A 63 17.38 0.59 -16.55
CA PHE A 63 17.11 2.02 -16.40
C PHE A 63 18.17 2.93 -17.01
N LEU A 64 19.45 2.52 -17.00
CA LEU A 64 20.56 3.38 -17.45
C LEU A 64 20.84 3.26 -18.96
N SER A 65 20.45 2.15 -19.60
CA SER A 65 20.63 1.97 -21.04
C SER A 65 19.42 2.54 -21.81
N PRO A 66 19.61 3.62 -22.60
CA PRO A 66 18.51 4.29 -23.30
C PRO A 66 17.74 3.38 -24.30
N ASP A 67 18.42 2.35 -24.81
CA ASP A 67 17.90 1.40 -25.80
C ASP A 67 17.45 0.07 -25.15
N SER A 68 17.26 0.06 -23.81
CA SER A 68 16.85 -1.17 -23.13
C SER A 68 15.43 -1.58 -23.52
N GLU A 69 15.13 -2.85 -23.30
CA GLU A 69 13.81 -3.43 -23.57
C GLU A 69 12.69 -2.70 -22.78
N LEU A 70 13.00 -2.13 -21.61
CA LEU A 70 12.07 -1.35 -20.80
C LEU A 70 11.51 -0.16 -21.59
N TYR A 71 12.37 0.61 -22.25
CA TYR A 71 11.95 1.77 -23.05
C TYR A 71 11.23 1.35 -24.33
N THR A 72 11.69 0.28 -24.98
CA THR A 72 11.03 -0.28 -26.18
C THR A 72 9.63 -0.79 -25.85
N TYR A 73 9.45 -1.44 -24.72
CA TYR A 73 8.15 -1.93 -24.24
C TYR A 73 7.18 -0.80 -23.92
N ASN A 74 7.68 0.34 -23.46
CA ASN A 74 6.91 1.55 -23.17
C ASN A 74 5.73 1.32 -22.21
N PRO A 75 5.96 0.95 -20.94
CA PRO A 75 4.92 0.63 -19.97
C PRO A 75 4.14 1.86 -19.51
N ASP A 76 2.89 1.66 -19.02
CA ASP A 76 2.12 2.68 -18.28
C ASP A 76 2.61 2.79 -16.83
N PHE A 77 2.96 1.64 -16.24
CA PHE A 77 3.46 1.49 -14.87
C PHE A 77 4.76 0.71 -14.84
N ILE A 78 5.68 1.15 -14.01
CA ILE A 78 6.93 0.43 -13.73
C ILE A 78 6.92 0.06 -12.25
N VAL A 79 7.00 -1.23 -11.97
CA VAL A 79 7.08 -1.76 -10.61
C VAL A 79 8.52 -2.18 -10.34
N ILE A 80 9.14 -1.55 -9.35
CA ILE A 80 10.52 -1.84 -8.94
C ILE A 80 10.45 -2.65 -7.65
N PHE A 81 10.79 -3.94 -7.74
CA PHE A 81 10.84 -4.84 -6.60
C PHE A 81 12.28 -5.21 -6.27
N GLN A 82 12.85 -4.54 -5.27
CA GLN A 82 14.18 -4.82 -4.76
C GLN A 82 14.10 -5.38 -3.34
N SER A 83 14.79 -6.48 -3.13
CA SER A 83 14.69 -7.26 -1.91
C SER A 83 15.64 -6.74 -0.84
N THR A 84 15.17 -6.68 0.41
CA THR A 84 16.02 -6.36 1.56
C THR A 84 17.14 -7.39 1.72
N ILE A 85 16.93 -8.65 1.30
CA ILE A 85 17.96 -9.70 1.39
C ILE A 85 19.10 -9.39 0.43
N LYS A 86 18.80 -9.03 -0.83
CA LYS A 86 19.83 -8.63 -1.81
C LYS A 86 20.55 -7.34 -1.38
N LEU A 87 19.83 -6.45 -0.74
CA LEU A 87 20.42 -5.23 -0.19
C LEU A 87 21.40 -5.55 0.96
N LEU A 88 21.07 -6.52 1.83
CA LEU A 88 21.98 -7.01 2.88
C LEU A 88 23.21 -7.70 2.28
N GLU A 89 23.04 -8.56 1.27
CA GLU A 89 24.14 -9.19 0.56
C GLU A 89 25.11 -8.12 0.00
N LYS A 90 24.58 -7.10 -0.66
CA LYS A 90 25.36 -5.96 -1.17
C LYS A 90 26.07 -5.21 -0.05
N HIS A 91 25.36 -4.86 1.02
CA HIS A 91 25.92 -4.16 2.19
C HIS A 91 27.09 -4.92 2.80
N SER A 92 26.98 -6.24 2.93
CA SER A 92 28.01 -7.10 3.53
C SER A 92 29.31 -7.16 2.73
N LEU A 93 29.27 -6.82 1.46
CA LEU A 93 30.44 -6.79 0.57
C LEU A 93 31.12 -5.41 0.52
N LEU A 94 30.52 -4.37 1.12
CA LEU A 94 31.03 -3.03 1.12
C LEU A 94 32.00 -2.79 2.29
N ASP A 95 32.97 -1.91 2.08
CA ASP A 95 33.78 -1.34 3.17
C ASP A 95 32.89 -0.45 4.07
N THR A 96 33.29 -0.28 5.33
CA THR A 96 32.50 0.42 6.36
C THR A 96 32.03 1.81 5.93
N ASP A 97 32.90 2.58 5.25
CA ASP A 97 32.55 3.93 4.77
C ASP A 97 31.43 3.88 3.74
N LYS A 98 31.44 2.90 2.84
CA LYS A 98 30.40 2.67 1.85
C LYS A 98 29.15 2.04 2.43
N GLN A 99 29.30 1.24 3.50
CA GLN A 99 28.15 0.75 4.26
C GLN A 99 27.33 1.91 4.82
N ALA A 100 28.00 2.98 5.31
CA ALA A 100 27.35 4.15 5.90
C ALA A 100 26.59 5.02 4.88
N THR A 101 26.87 4.88 3.57
CA THR A 101 26.21 5.64 2.49
C THR A 101 25.24 4.82 1.65
N LEU A 102 25.00 3.54 1.99
CA LEU A 102 24.17 2.65 1.19
C LEU A 102 22.77 3.22 0.90
N ALA A 103 22.15 3.86 1.89
CA ALA A 103 20.83 4.47 1.73
C ALA A 103 20.87 5.64 0.74
N ASP A 104 21.89 6.48 0.83
CA ASP A 104 22.06 7.65 -0.04
C ASP A 104 22.27 7.21 -1.50
N ASP A 105 23.16 6.23 -1.74
CA ASP A 105 23.42 5.67 -3.06
C ASP A 105 22.13 5.08 -3.71
N ARG A 106 21.28 4.45 -2.89
CA ARG A 106 19.99 3.91 -3.37
C ARG A 106 19.00 5.01 -3.71
N ILE A 107 18.92 6.05 -2.90
CA ILE A 107 18.04 7.21 -3.14
C ILE A 107 18.50 7.97 -4.36
N ASP A 108 19.80 8.17 -4.56
CA ASP A 108 20.36 8.84 -5.74
C ASP A 108 19.99 8.07 -7.02
N PHE A 109 20.10 6.73 -7.00
CA PHE A 109 19.66 5.90 -8.11
C PHE A 109 18.16 6.05 -8.40
N LEU A 110 17.30 5.97 -7.39
CA LEU A 110 15.85 6.13 -7.55
C LEU A 110 15.49 7.54 -8.02
N THR A 111 16.23 8.57 -7.55
CA THR A 111 16.07 9.95 -8.00
C THR A 111 16.36 10.06 -9.49
N SER A 112 17.45 9.46 -9.96
CA SER A 112 17.82 9.46 -11.39
C SER A 112 16.74 8.81 -12.27
N ILE A 113 16.06 7.79 -11.77
CA ILE A 113 14.92 7.17 -12.46
C ILE A 113 13.72 8.12 -12.50
N CYS A 114 13.37 8.75 -11.38
CA CYS A 114 12.24 9.68 -11.30
C CYS A 114 12.41 10.91 -12.19
N GLU A 115 13.64 11.38 -12.35
CA GLU A 115 14.01 12.57 -13.13
C GLU A 115 14.31 12.25 -14.59
N ASN A 116 14.35 10.97 -14.97
CA ASN A 116 14.63 10.58 -16.35
C ASN A 116 13.53 11.10 -17.30
N PRO A 117 13.87 11.92 -18.31
CA PRO A 117 12.90 12.50 -19.24
C PRO A 117 12.04 11.46 -19.98
N GLN A 118 12.59 10.27 -20.26
CA GLN A 118 11.86 9.18 -20.93
C GLN A 118 10.83 8.49 -20.03
N LEU A 119 10.94 8.68 -18.70
CA LEU A 119 10.05 8.10 -17.69
C LEU A 119 9.14 9.13 -17.02
N LYS A 120 9.22 10.40 -17.41
CA LYS A 120 8.46 11.51 -16.79
C LYS A 120 6.96 11.28 -16.75
N ASP A 121 6.39 10.68 -17.81
CA ASP A 121 4.97 10.41 -17.92
C ASP A 121 4.59 9.01 -17.39
N LYS A 122 5.57 8.23 -16.93
CA LYS A 122 5.36 6.89 -16.38
C LYS A 122 5.09 6.97 -14.89
N ARG A 123 4.33 6.01 -14.38
CA ARG A 123 4.10 5.86 -12.95
C ARG A 123 4.99 4.77 -12.41
N ILE A 124 5.83 5.13 -11.46
CA ILE A 124 6.83 4.24 -10.85
C ILE A 124 6.32 3.82 -9.48
N ILE A 125 6.25 2.53 -9.23
CA ILE A 125 5.85 1.95 -7.95
C ILE A 125 7.07 1.22 -7.38
N CYS A 126 7.62 1.72 -6.27
CA CYS A 126 8.68 1.05 -5.52
C CYS A 126 8.10 0.38 -4.28
N PHE A 127 8.72 -0.69 -3.85
CA PHE A 127 8.48 -1.24 -2.52
C PHE A 127 9.48 -0.63 -1.53
N ASN A 128 9.01 -0.33 -0.31
CA ASN A 128 9.94 -0.07 0.78
C ASN A 128 10.58 -1.39 1.26
N TYR A 129 11.61 -1.29 2.07
CA TYR A 129 12.44 -2.40 2.51
C TYR A 129 12.02 -2.88 3.90
N PRO A 130 11.31 -4.02 4.03
CA PRO A 130 11.01 -4.60 5.33
C PRO A 130 12.29 -4.91 6.09
N GLU A 131 12.30 -4.64 7.40
CA GLU A 131 13.45 -4.96 8.23
C GLU A 131 13.64 -6.46 8.31
N ILE A 132 14.88 -6.90 8.11
CA ILE A 132 15.33 -8.24 8.40
C ILE A 132 16.27 -8.18 9.59
N GLU A 133 16.35 -9.29 10.35
CA GLU A 133 17.16 -9.32 11.54
C GLU A 133 18.65 -9.35 11.17
N ASP A 134 19.34 -8.27 11.52
CA ASP A 134 20.79 -8.19 11.49
C ASP A 134 21.28 -8.24 12.95
N THR A 135 21.82 -9.37 13.34
CA THR A 135 22.26 -9.61 14.71
C THR A 135 23.68 -9.12 15.00
N VAL A 136 24.40 -8.60 14.02
CA VAL A 136 25.82 -8.19 14.15
C VAL A 136 25.99 -7.17 15.26
N PHE A 137 25.17 -6.14 15.31
CA PHE A 137 25.19 -5.12 16.35
C PHE A 137 24.04 -5.25 17.37
N GLY A 138 23.10 -6.17 17.15
CA GLY A 138 21.89 -6.27 17.97
C GLY A 138 21.17 -4.93 18.09
N SER A 139 20.67 -4.59 19.29
CA SER A 139 20.00 -3.30 19.53
C SER A 139 20.91 -2.08 19.38
N TYR A 140 22.23 -2.25 19.41
CA TYR A 140 23.21 -1.18 19.23
C TYR A 140 23.28 -0.68 17.78
N SER A 141 22.76 -1.47 16.82
CA SER A 141 22.71 -1.11 15.39
C SER A 141 22.09 0.28 15.16
N ASN A 142 21.18 0.71 16.04
CA ASN A 142 20.55 2.04 15.96
C ASN A 142 21.51 3.22 16.19
N LYS A 143 22.72 2.95 16.70
CA LYS A 143 23.77 3.97 16.95
C LYS A 143 24.94 3.87 15.97
N VAL A 144 24.93 2.84 15.12
CA VAL A 144 26.03 2.58 14.19
C VAL A 144 25.53 2.89 12.78
N GLU A 145 25.98 4.01 12.22
CA GLU A 145 25.52 4.47 10.91
C GLU A 145 25.80 3.47 9.79
N SER A 146 26.95 2.77 9.86
CA SER A 146 27.30 1.70 8.92
C SER A 146 26.53 0.39 9.13
N SER A 147 25.70 0.26 10.18
CA SER A 147 24.90 -0.96 10.36
C SER A 147 23.79 -1.06 9.33
N PHE A 148 23.49 -2.28 8.93
CA PHE A 148 22.43 -2.53 7.95
C PHE A 148 21.05 -2.04 8.43
N THR A 149 20.73 -2.27 9.69
CA THR A 149 19.45 -1.80 10.29
C THR A 149 19.31 -0.29 10.20
N PHE A 150 20.38 0.47 10.52
CA PHE A 150 20.37 1.93 10.40
C PHE A 150 20.13 2.35 8.95
N GLN A 151 20.85 1.75 8.01
CA GLN A 151 20.73 2.08 6.58
C GLN A 151 19.35 1.75 6.00
N VAL A 152 18.74 0.61 6.36
CA VAL A 152 17.38 0.28 5.91
C VAL A 152 16.34 1.28 6.44
N ARG A 153 16.47 1.71 7.71
CA ARG A 153 15.56 2.70 8.30
C ARG A 153 15.72 4.07 7.64
N LYS A 154 16.96 4.51 7.44
CA LYS A 154 17.27 5.73 6.69
C LYS A 154 16.72 5.67 5.28
N LEU A 155 16.97 4.58 4.56
CA LEU A 155 16.47 4.37 3.19
C LEU A 155 14.94 4.46 3.11
N ASN A 156 14.23 3.79 4.01
CA ASN A 156 12.77 3.84 4.03
C ASN A 156 12.24 5.24 4.33
N TYR A 157 12.89 5.98 5.22
CA TYR A 157 12.54 7.37 5.50
C TYR A 157 12.79 8.28 4.28
N GLU A 158 13.96 8.16 3.66
CA GLU A 158 14.28 8.97 2.48
C GLU A 158 13.44 8.59 1.25
N LEU A 159 13.04 7.33 1.12
CA LEU A 159 12.10 6.90 0.07
C LEU A 159 10.72 7.58 0.22
N MET A 160 10.23 7.77 1.43
CA MET A 160 9.01 8.56 1.67
C MET A 160 9.21 10.03 1.27
N ASN A 161 10.34 10.63 1.63
CA ASN A 161 10.67 12.00 1.24
C ASN A 161 10.78 12.15 -0.28
N LEU A 162 11.41 11.20 -0.95
CA LEU A 162 11.52 11.17 -2.41
C LEU A 162 10.15 11.07 -3.07
N SER A 163 9.30 10.16 -2.59
CA SER A 163 7.93 10.00 -3.09
C SER A 163 7.07 11.27 -2.89
N ALA A 164 7.28 12.00 -1.80
CA ALA A 164 6.59 13.27 -1.58
C ALA A 164 7.02 14.39 -2.57
N LYS A 165 8.27 14.33 -3.07
CA LYS A 165 8.81 15.30 -4.04
C LYS A 165 8.42 14.97 -5.49
N HIS A 166 8.32 13.68 -5.84
CA HIS A 166 8.12 13.22 -7.22
C HIS A 166 6.72 12.64 -7.42
N GLY A 167 5.84 13.37 -8.09
CA GLY A 167 4.45 12.97 -8.33
C GLY A 167 4.26 11.70 -9.19
N ASN A 168 5.33 11.23 -9.85
CA ASN A 168 5.36 9.98 -10.60
C ASN A 168 5.83 8.77 -9.79
N LEU A 169 6.33 8.96 -8.55
CA LEU A 169 6.80 7.89 -7.67
C LEU A 169 5.75 7.57 -6.59
N PHE A 170 5.45 6.29 -6.46
CA PHE A 170 4.56 5.73 -5.44
C PHE A 170 5.28 4.65 -4.64
N VAL A 171 5.01 4.57 -3.34
CA VAL A 171 5.59 3.54 -2.46
C VAL A 171 4.51 2.54 -2.08
N CYS A 172 4.72 1.28 -2.44
CA CYS A 172 3.95 0.16 -1.90
C CYS A 172 4.58 -0.31 -0.59
N ASP A 173 3.86 -0.15 0.51
CA ASP A 173 4.38 -0.37 1.87
C ASP A 173 4.44 -1.86 2.22
N LEU A 174 5.54 -2.51 1.82
CA LEU A 174 5.81 -3.91 2.12
C LEU A 174 6.10 -4.12 3.62
N SER A 175 6.66 -3.13 4.30
CA SER A 175 6.88 -3.17 5.75
C SER A 175 5.56 -3.22 6.52
N ALA A 176 4.53 -2.47 6.11
CA ALA A 176 3.20 -2.57 6.70
C ALA A 176 2.54 -3.93 6.45
N ILE A 177 2.77 -4.53 5.28
CA ILE A 177 2.32 -5.89 4.98
C ILE A 177 3.01 -6.89 5.91
N GLN A 178 4.33 -6.78 6.08
CA GLN A 178 5.11 -7.61 7.02
C GLN A 178 4.61 -7.48 8.46
N ASN A 179 4.36 -6.27 8.93
CA ASN A 179 3.87 -6.02 10.28
C ASN A 179 2.50 -6.67 10.52
N LYS A 180 1.65 -6.73 9.50
CA LYS A 180 0.33 -7.34 9.59
C LYS A 180 0.36 -8.86 9.50
N MET A 181 1.17 -9.43 8.62
CA MET A 181 1.23 -10.87 8.37
C MET A 181 2.19 -11.60 9.32
N GLY A 182 3.20 -10.91 9.81
CA GLY A 182 4.36 -11.51 10.45
C GLY A 182 5.45 -11.86 9.44
N ARG A 183 6.69 -11.73 9.89
CA ARG A 183 7.89 -11.92 9.05
C ARG A 183 7.95 -13.32 8.43
N ASP A 184 7.74 -14.35 9.25
CA ASP A 184 7.83 -15.75 8.83
C ASP A 184 6.71 -16.15 7.85
N HIS A 185 5.64 -15.34 7.75
CA HIS A 185 4.55 -15.55 6.81
C HIS A 185 4.75 -14.82 5.50
N ILE A 186 5.58 -13.78 5.46
CA ILE A 186 5.82 -13.03 4.21
C ILE A 186 7.06 -13.53 3.47
N PHE A 187 8.11 -13.95 4.19
CA PHE A 187 9.34 -14.42 3.59
C PHE A 187 9.46 -15.94 3.65
N ALA A 188 9.90 -16.51 2.55
CA ALA A 188 10.09 -17.95 2.39
C ALA A 188 11.59 -18.27 2.26
N SER A 189 12.34 -18.23 3.35
CA SER A 189 13.80 -18.46 3.35
C SER A 189 14.21 -19.81 2.75
N ASN A 190 13.42 -20.85 2.98
CA ASN A 190 13.66 -22.20 2.42
C ASN A 190 13.45 -22.25 0.89
N ILE A 191 12.55 -21.42 0.36
CA ILE A 191 12.29 -21.33 -1.09
C ILE A 191 13.33 -20.40 -1.73
N TYR A 192 13.70 -19.32 -1.04
CA TYR A 192 14.68 -18.35 -1.53
C TYR A 192 16.01 -19.02 -1.97
N VAL A 193 16.55 -19.88 -1.11
CA VAL A 193 17.83 -20.56 -1.38
C VAL A 193 17.85 -21.35 -2.69
N SER A 194 16.68 -21.86 -3.12
CA SER A 194 16.57 -22.71 -4.30
C SER A 194 16.10 -21.96 -5.55
N THR A 195 15.38 -20.85 -5.38
CA THR A 195 14.61 -20.20 -6.46
C THR A 195 14.79 -18.70 -6.56
N GLU A 196 15.53 -18.10 -5.65
CA GLU A 196 15.66 -16.63 -5.52
C GLU A 196 14.30 -15.93 -5.26
N MET A 197 13.26 -16.66 -4.89
CA MET A 197 11.95 -16.12 -4.58
C MET A 197 11.86 -15.74 -3.09
N VAL A 198 11.71 -14.47 -2.77
CA VAL A 198 11.68 -13.98 -1.38
C VAL A 198 10.32 -14.00 -0.74
N LEU A 199 9.24 -13.83 -1.53
CA LEU A 199 7.89 -13.79 -1.02
C LEU A 199 7.26 -15.18 -0.92
N ASN A 200 6.63 -15.47 0.21
CA ASN A 200 5.82 -16.67 0.36
C ASN A 200 4.58 -16.62 -0.55
N LEU A 201 4.09 -17.78 -0.97
CA LEU A 201 2.90 -17.89 -1.83
C LEU A 201 1.67 -17.19 -1.24
N ASP A 202 1.49 -17.23 0.07
CA ASP A 202 0.38 -16.58 0.76
C ASP A 202 0.53 -15.06 0.84
N ALA A 203 1.75 -14.53 0.69
CA ALA A 203 2.02 -13.09 0.65
C ALA A 203 1.73 -12.48 -0.74
N LEU A 204 1.90 -13.27 -1.82
CA LEU A 204 1.74 -12.77 -3.19
C LEU A 204 0.38 -12.10 -3.47
N PRO A 205 -0.78 -12.66 -3.04
CA PRO A 205 -2.07 -12.00 -3.23
C PRO A 205 -2.17 -10.66 -2.51
N VAL A 206 -1.59 -10.57 -1.29
CA VAL A 206 -1.61 -9.33 -0.50
C VAL A 206 -0.79 -8.25 -1.18
N VAL A 207 0.44 -8.60 -1.61
CA VAL A 207 1.36 -7.69 -2.30
C VAL A 207 0.75 -7.24 -3.64
N ALA A 208 0.21 -8.17 -4.43
CA ALA A 208 -0.46 -7.86 -5.69
C ALA A 208 -1.67 -6.93 -5.48
N SER A 209 -2.51 -7.19 -4.49
CA SER A 209 -3.67 -6.35 -4.17
C SER A 209 -3.24 -4.93 -3.78
N ARG A 210 -2.21 -4.77 -2.93
CA ARG A 210 -1.69 -3.45 -2.54
C ARG A 210 -1.07 -2.69 -3.70
N THR A 211 -0.35 -3.37 -4.58
CA THR A 211 0.18 -2.78 -5.81
C THR A 211 -0.95 -2.30 -6.71
N MET A 212 -1.98 -3.12 -6.90
CA MET A 212 -3.15 -2.75 -7.71
C MET A 212 -4.00 -1.66 -7.07
N ASP A 213 -4.04 -1.52 -5.75
CA ASP A 213 -4.68 -0.36 -5.08
C ASP A 213 -4.04 0.96 -5.55
N ILE A 214 -2.70 1.01 -5.69
CA ILE A 214 -1.98 2.18 -6.20
C ILE A 214 -2.31 2.40 -7.68
N VAL A 215 -2.28 1.36 -8.49
CA VAL A 215 -2.61 1.42 -9.93
C VAL A 215 -4.03 1.97 -10.12
N CYS A 216 -5.02 1.41 -9.41
CA CYS A 216 -6.41 1.84 -9.47
C CYS A 216 -6.58 3.29 -9.02
N ALA A 217 -5.92 3.70 -7.93
CA ALA A 217 -5.95 5.07 -7.45
C ALA A 217 -5.35 6.05 -8.44
N ALA A 218 -4.21 5.72 -9.05
CA ALA A 218 -3.56 6.53 -10.10
C ALA A 218 -4.41 6.64 -11.38
N LYS A 219 -5.30 5.66 -11.63
CA LYS A 219 -6.30 5.69 -12.73
C LYS A 219 -7.61 6.35 -12.31
N GLY A 220 -7.70 6.92 -11.09
CA GLY A 220 -8.90 7.59 -10.58
C GLY A 220 -9.98 6.64 -10.04
N GLN A 221 -9.68 5.35 -9.93
CA GLN A 221 -10.59 4.33 -9.37
C GLN A 221 -10.40 4.22 -7.86
N PHE A 222 -10.98 5.13 -7.11
CA PHE A 222 -11.01 5.08 -5.63
C PHE A 222 -12.40 5.43 -5.11
N LYS A 223 -12.67 5.00 -3.88
CA LYS A 223 -13.96 5.27 -3.23
C LYS A 223 -14.04 6.75 -2.87
N LYS A 224 -15.09 7.43 -3.35
CA LYS A 224 -15.31 8.87 -3.17
C LYS A 224 -16.38 9.19 -2.13
N CYS A 225 -17.16 8.20 -1.73
CA CYS A 225 -18.26 8.35 -0.79
C CYS A 225 -18.24 7.19 0.20
N LEU A 226 -18.51 7.50 1.48
CA LEU A 226 -18.78 6.56 2.54
C LEU A 226 -20.22 6.80 3.01
N ILE A 227 -21.04 5.75 2.96
CA ILE A 227 -22.41 5.77 3.49
C ILE A 227 -22.39 5.02 4.83
N CYS A 228 -22.76 5.70 5.90
CA CYS A 228 -22.84 5.14 7.26
C CYS A 228 -24.28 4.97 7.67
N ASP A 229 -24.59 3.86 8.31
CA ASP A 229 -25.78 3.74 9.15
C ASP A 229 -25.52 4.39 10.51
N LEU A 230 -26.57 4.67 11.29
CA LEU A 230 -26.49 5.33 12.59
C LEU A 230 -26.41 4.30 13.73
N ASP A 231 -27.54 3.64 13.98
CA ASP A 231 -27.73 2.76 15.13
C ASP A 231 -26.79 1.56 15.10
N ASN A 232 -26.13 1.28 16.21
CA ASN A 232 -25.11 0.23 16.33
C ASN A 232 -23.98 0.30 15.29
N THR A 233 -23.82 1.47 14.63
CA THR A 233 -22.77 1.75 13.64
C THR A 233 -21.96 2.99 14.03
N LEU A 234 -22.56 4.16 14.09
CA LEU A 234 -21.89 5.38 14.57
C LEU A 234 -21.99 5.57 16.08
N TRP A 235 -22.93 4.94 16.74
CA TRP A 235 -23.08 4.80 18.20
C TRP A 235 -23.67 3.46 18.55
N GLY A 236 -23.53 3.00 19.78
CA GLY A 236 -24.20 1.82 20.29
C GLY A 236 -25.64 2.18 20.74
N GLY A 237 -26.57 1.26 20.52
CA GLY A 237 -27.98 1.48 20.81
C GLY A 237 -28.79 1.99 19.62
N VAL A 238 -30.07 2.18 19.83
CA VAL A 238 -31.08 2.64 18.84
C VAL A 238 -31.66 3.96 19.33
N ILE A 239 -31.31 5.06 18.67
CA ILE A 239 -31.67 6.41 19.17
C ILE A 239 -33.18 6.64 19.28
N GLY A 240 -33.96 6.01 18.40
CA GLY A 240 -35.42 6.10 18.43
C GLY A 240 -36.05 5.46 19.69
N ASP A 241 -35.40 4.43 20.23
CA ASP A 241 -35.89 3.68 21.40
C ASP A 241 -35.20 4.12 22.69
N ASP A 242 -33.88 4.30 22.64
CA ASP A 242 -33.03 4.56 23.81
C ASP A 242 -32.86 6.05 24.12
N GLY A 243 -33.21 6.93 23.18
CA GLY A 243 -32.99 8.37 23.28
C GLY A 243 -31.52 8.79 23.35
N MET A 244 -31.27 10.09 23.53
CA MET A 244 -29.90 10.64 23.58
C MET A 244 -29.08 10.14 24.78
N GLU A 245 -29.73 9.84 25.91
CA GLU A 245 -29.05 9.35 27.12
C GLU A 245 -28.73 7.86 27.06
N GLY A 246 -29.42 7.09 26.21
CA GLY A 246 -29.27 5.65 26.07
C GLY A 246 -28.21 5.25 25.02
N ILE A 247 -27.85 6.14 24.09
CA ILE A 247 -26.83 5.81 23.09
C ILE A 247 -25.42 5.75 23.71
N GLN A 248 -24.63 4.80 23.24
CA GLN A 248 -23.30 4.54 23.78
C GLN A 248 -22.22 5.25 22.93
N LEU A 249 -21.69 6.32 23.50
CA LEU A 249 -20.60 7.13 22.96
C LEU A 249 -19.69 7.63 24.07
N GLY A 250 -18.48 8.06 23.74
CA GLY A 250 -17.58 8.74 24.65
C GLY A 250 -16.18 8.17 24.71
N HIS A 251 -15.28 8.89 25.37
CA HIS A 251 -13.87 8.53 25.52
C HIS A 251 -13.59 7.64 26.75
N GLY A 252 -14.62 7.34 27.56
CA GLY A 252 -14.50 6.47 28.74
C GLY A 252 -14.26 5.00 28.37
N LEU A 253 -14.09 4.16 29.39
CA LEU A 253 -13.99 2.70 29.20
C LEU A 253 -15.32 2.15 28.71
N GLY A 254 -15.25 1.20 27.79
CA GLY A 254 -16.41 0.49 27.25
C GLY A 254 -16.59 0.65 25.75
N ILE A 255 -17.67 0.11 25.24
CA ILE A 255 -17.94 0.03 23.78
C ILE A 255 -18.12 1.43 23.15
N GLY A 256 -18.61 2.40 23.92
CA GLY A 256 -18.78 3.78 23.44
C GLY A 256 -17.49 4.38 22.88
N LYS A 257 -16.33 3.99 23.42
CA LYS A 257 -15.01 4.41 22.93
C LYS A 257 -14.77 3.93 21.48
N ALA A 258 -15.13 2.69 21.17
CA ALA A 258 -14.92 2.14 19.82
C ALA A 258 -15.75 2.93 18.77
N PHE A 259 -16.99 3.30 19.10
CA PHE A 259 -17.83 4.12 18.22
C PHE A 259 -17.23 5.54 18.06
N THR A 260 -16.72 6.13 19.13
CA THR A 260 -16.04 7.42 19.07
C THR A 260 -14.79 7.38 18.17
N GLU A 261 -13.96 6.35 18.29
CA GLU A 261 -12.78 6.15 17.43
C GLU A 261 -13.19 5.97 15.95
N LEU A 262 -14.27 5.25 15.67
CA LEU A 262 -14.83 5.14 14.32
C LEU A 262 -15.25 6.50 13.77
N GLN A 263 -15.95 7.32 14.56
CA GLN A 263 -16.36 8.66 14.15
C GLN A 263 -15.16 9.58 13.87
N GLU A 264 -14.10 9.50 14.68
CA GLU A 264 -12.86 10.24 14.44
C GLU A 264 -12.19 9.80 13.13
N TRP A 265 -12.20 8.51 12.82
CA TRP A 265 -11.71 8.00 11.55
C TRP A 265 -12.55 8.51 10.38
N VAL A 266 -13.88 8.49 10.48
CA VAL A 266 -14.80 9.05 9.47
C VAL A 266 -14.53 10.54 9.24
N ARG A 267 -14.28 11.31 10.32
CA ARG A 267 -13.90 12.72 10.23
C ARG A 267 -12.61 12.93 9.44
N LYS A 268 -11.59 12.09 9.66
CA LYS A 268 -10.33 12.12 8.89
C LYS A 268 -10.57 11.81 7.42
N LEU A 269 -11.46 10.89 7.08
CA LEU A 269 -11.84 10.62 5.69
C LEU A 269 -12.49 11.84 5.04
N LYS A 270 -13.39 12.52 5.76
CA LYS A 270 -13.99 13.77 5.27
C LYS A 270 -12.94 14.86 5.02
N GLN A 271 -11.98 15.04 5.93
CA GLN A 271 -10.86 15.97 5.75
C GLN A 271 -10.01 15.66 4.52
N ARG A 272 -9.91 14.38 4.16
CA ARG A 272 -9.24 13.88 2.95
C ARG A 272 -10.06 14.11 1.67
N GLY A 273 -11.31 14.59 1.77
CA GLY A 273 -12.18 14.84 0.61
C GLY A 273 -13.15 13.71 0.28
N ILE A 274 -13.30 12.69 1.14
CA ILE A 274 -14.33 11.66 0.98
C ILE A 274 -15.68 12.26 1.40
N ILE A 275 -16.70 12.08 0.55
CA ILE A 275 -18.08 12.47 0.85
C ILE A 275 -18.63 11.49 1.89
N ILE A 276 -19.15 12.04 3.00
CA ILE A 276 -19.77 11.22 4.04
C ILE A 276 -21.28 11.43 3.94
N CYS A 277 -22.01 10.31 3.77
CA CYS A 277 -23.45 10.25 3.76
C CYS A 277 -23.95 9.38 4.91
N ILE A 278 -25.16 9.65 5.37
CA ILE A 278 -25.83 8.85 6.39
C ILE A 278 -27.11 8.27 5.76
N ALA A 279 -27.34 6.98 6.00
CA ALA A 279 -28.58 6.30 5.70
C ALA A 279 -29.13 5.71 7.01
N SER A 280 -30.33 6.08 7.37
CA SER A 280 -30.95 5.63 8.63
C SER A 280 -32.43 5.38 8.43
N LYS A 281 -32.98 4.44 9.22
CA LYS A 281 -34.41 4.14 9.28
C LYS A 281 -35.15 5.00 10.32
N ASN A 282 -34.43 5.78 11.12
CA ASN A 282 -34.99 6.65 12.15
C ASN A 282 -35.73 7.84 11.53
N ASP A 283 -36.68 8.42 12.30
CA ASP A 283 -37.23 9.72 11.97
C ASP A 283 -36.11 10.76 11.82
N GLU A 284 -36.27 11.66 10.84
CA GLU A 284 -35.24 12.61 10.47
C GLU A 284 -34.84 13.54 11.64
N ASN A 285 -35.81 14.02 12.43
CA ASN A 285 -35.57 14.94 13.53
C ASN A 285 -34.79 14.24 14.64
N ILE A 286 -35.17 12.99 14.97
CA ILE A 286 -34.50 12.16 15.96
C ILE A 286 -33.08 11.80 15.49
N ALA A 287 -32.92 11.39 14.23
CA ALA A 287 -31.62 11.04 13.65
C ALA A 287 -30.63 12.20 13.62
N LYS A 288 -31.14 13.47 13.53
CA LYS A 288 -30.31 14.69 13.51
C LYS A 288 -29.92 15.18 14.89
N GLU A 289 -30.62 14.80 15.93
CA GLU A 289 -30.41 15.31 17.28
C GLU A 289 -28.96 15.15 17.78
N PRO A 290 -28.27 13.99 17.63
CA PRO A 290 -26.88 13.83 18.06
C PRO A 290 -25.87 14.72 17.34
N PHE A 291 -26.21 15.25 16.17
CA PHE A 291 -25.36 16.15 15.38
C PHE A 291 -25.52 17.63 15.73
N LEU A 292 -26.44 17.98 16.60
CA LEU A 292 -26.63 19.36 17.00
C LEU A 292 -25.44 19.84 17.85
N PRO A 293 -25.02 21.13 17.71
CA PRO A 293 -23.83 21.65 18.37
C PRO A 293 -23.84 21.52 19.90
N GLN A 294 -25.01 21.57 20.51
CA GLN A 294 -25.20 21.45 21.94
C GLN A 294 -24.84 20.09 22.55
N PHE A 295 -24.85 19.04 21.73
CA PHE A 295 -24.54 17.71 22.19
C PHE A 295 -23.11 17.27 21.84
N GLY A 296 -22.41 17.96 20.91
CA GLY A 296 -20.99 17.78 20.61
C GLY A 296 -20.58 16.39 20.08
N ILE A 297 -21.55 15.52 19.83
CA ILE A 297 -21.35 14.08 19.70
C ILE A 297 -20.78 13.69 18.33
N VAL A 298 -21.19 14.37 17.25
CA VAL A 298 -20.72 14.04 15.90
C VAL A 298 -20.30 15.30 15.15
N GLN A 299 -19.04 15.66 15.25
CA GLN A 299 -18.46 16.74 14.43
C GLN A 299 -18.17 16.31 12.97
N ALA A 300 -18.48 15.05 12.60
CA ALA A 300 -17.99 14.45 11.39
C ALA A 300 -18.80 14.78 10.13
N THR A 301 -20.03 15.23 10.25
CA THR A 301 -20.92 15.39 9.09
C THR A 301 -21.59 16.75 9.07
N ASN A 302 -21.67 17.34 7.87
CA ASN A 302 -22.58 18.45 7.64
C ASN A 302 -24.00 17.85 7.51
N PRO A 303 -25.01 18.32 8.28
CA PRO A 303 -26.38 17.78 8.21
C PRO A 303 -27.03 17.78 6.82
N SER A 304 -26.47 18.55 5.88
CA SER A 304 -26.95 18.62 4.49
C SER A 304 -26.67 17.38 3.65
N CYS A 305 -25.94 16.37 4.15
CA CYS A 305 -25.64 15.12 3.45
C CYS A 305 -26.45 13.91 3.96
N LEU A 306 -27.56 14.13 4.66
CA LEU A 306 -28.45 13.04 5.08
C LEU A 306 -29.27 12.56 3.89
N LEU A 307 -29.00 11.35 3.43
CA LEU A 307 -29.82 10.62 2.46
C LEU A 307 -30.69 9.63 3.24
N TYR A 308 -32.02 9.85 3.20
CA TYR A 308 -32.98 8.91 3.73
C TYR A 308 -33.38 7.94 2.63
N PHE A 309 -33.34 6.65 2.95
CA PHE A 309 -34.06 5.63 2.18
C PHE A 309 -35.27 5.21 3.00
N PRO A 310 -36.49 5.29 2.42
CA PRO A 310 -37.71 4.85 3.10
C PRO A 310 -37.71 3.34 3.38
#